data_960a516b8a24576e0e7d3494b27220db
#
_entry.id   960a516b8a24576e0e7d3494b27220db
#
_cell.length_a   1.000
_cell.length_b   1.000
_cell.length_c   1.000
_cell.angle_alpha   90.00
_cell.angle_beta   90.00
_cell.angle_gamma   90.00
#
_symmetry.space_group_name_H-M   'P 1'
#
loop_
_entity.id
_entity.type
_entity.pdbx_description
1 polymer ?
#
loop_
_entity_poly.entity_id
_entity_poly.type
_entity_poly.pdbx_seq_one_letter_code
_entity_poly.pdbx_strand_id
1 'polypeptide(L)'
;MKLPAPKTDDRAVAPVIGVILVVALTVILAAVIGAFVFGVSDTSTEAAPNAQISFDFEEDEGEYDIEFVHESGDELDPSTITFVVDGEEFGDADDWADNENIVAGDSHEETGIDADPGDTVRVIWSGTDSTSTIASETIPE
;
A
#
# COMPACT_ATOMS: atom_id res chain seq x y z
N MET A 1 -13.06 67.98 -39.23
CA MET A 1 -13.58 67.41 -38.02
C MET A 1 -12.84 66.11 -37.70
N LYS A 2 -12.36 65.98 -36.50
CA LYS A 2 -11.51 64.89 -36.12
C LYS A 2 -12.23 63.93 -35.16
N LEU A 3 -12.28 62.69 -35.50
CA LEU A 3 -12.96 61.67 -34.68
C LEU A 3 -11.96 61.00 -33.75
N PRO A 4 -12.22 60.94 -32.46
CA PRO A 4 -11.35 60.28 -31.50
C PRO A 4 -11.60 58.80 -31.35
N ALA A 5 -12.02 58.14 -32.40
CA ALA A 5 -12.44 56.75 -32.39
C ALA A 5 -11.43 55.72 -31.84
N PRO A 6 -10.11 55.82 -32.14
CA PRO A 6 -9.17 54.79 -31.68
C PRO A 6 -9.05 54.65 -30.18
N LYS A 7 -9.17 55.69 -29.41
CA LYS A 7 -9.06 55.65 -27.97
C LYS A 7 -10.23 54.98 -27.27
N THR A 8 -11.41 55.01 -27.87
CA THR A 8 -12.60 54.36 -27.36
C THR A 8 -12.48 52.84 -27.53
N ASP A 9 -11.93 52.37 -28.65
CA ASP A 9 -11.71 50.98 -28.96
C ASP A 9 -10.70 50.34 -28.00
N ASP A 10 -9.62 51.04 -27.65
CA ASP A 10 -8.62 50.56 -26.70
C ASP A 10 -9.20 50.35 -25.30
N ARG A 11 -10.11 51.21 -24.89
CA ARG A 11 -10.78 51.11 -23.59
C ARG A 11 -11.78 49.96 -23.53
N ALA A 12 -12.43 49.66 -24.64
CA ALA A 12 -13.35 48.54 -24.76
C ALA A 12 -12.60 47.20 -24.80
N VAL A 13 -11.41 47.17 -25.40
CA VAL A 13 -10.61 45.96 -25.55
C VAL A 13 -9.96 45.52 -24.24
N ALA A 14 -9.46 46.45 -23.42
CA ALA A 14 -8.76 46.16 -22.19
C ALA A 14 -9.61 45.36 -21.17
N PRO A 15 -10.86 45.73 -20.89
CA PRO A 15 -11.73 44.92 -20.01
C PRO A 15 -12.03 43.53 -20.57
N VAL A 16 -12.23 43.45 -21.88
CA VAL A 16 -12.48 42.16 -22.56
C VAL A 16 -11.29 41.23 -22.42
N ILE A 17 -10.09 41.75 -22.65
CA ILE A 17 -8.83 40.95 -22.48
C ILE A 17 -8.71 40.52 -21.01
N GLY A 18 -9.01 41.38 -20.06
CA GLY A 18 -8.97 41.04 -18.64
C GLY A 18 -9.89 39.88 -18.27
N VAL A 19 -11.12 39.93 -18.77
CA VAL A 19 -12.11 38.87 -18.52
C VAL A 19 -11.63 37.55 -19.16
N ILE A 20 -11.14 37.57 -20.38
CA ILE A 20 -10.64 36.38 -21.06
C ILE A 20 -9.45 35.77 -20.29
N LEU A 21 -8.55 36.60 -19.81
CA LEU A 21 -7.41 36.14 -19.01
C LEU A 21 -7.84 35.48 -17.70
N VAL A 22 -8.79 36.09 -16.99
CA VAL A 22 -9.30 35.51 -15.75
C VAL A 22 -9.96 34.17 -15.99
N VAL A 23 -10.78 34.06 -17.03
CA VAL A 23 -11.44 32.80 -17.39
C VAL A 23 -10.39 31.74 -17.76
N ALA A 24 -9.41 32.11 -18.59
CA ALA A 24 -8.35 31.19 -19.01
C ALA A 24 -7.54 30.67 -17.82
N LEU A 25 -7.14 31.55 -16.92
CA LEU A 25 -6.42 31.18 -15.70
C LEU A 25 -7.26 30.28 -14.80
N THR A 26 -8.53 30.58 -14.64
CA THR A 26 -9.43 29.76 -13.83
C THR A 26 -9.58 28.34 -14.41
N VAL A 27 -9.71 28.23 -15.72
CA VAL A 27 -9.80 26.92 -16.41
C VAL A 27 -8.50 26.13 -16.23
N ILE A 28 -7.35 26.78 -16.40
CA ILE A 28 -6.04 26.12 -16.22
C ILE A 28 -5.89 25.64 -14.77
N LEU A 29 -6.21 26.47 -13.79
CA LEU A 29 -6.13 26.09 -12.39
C LEU A 29 -7.09 24.94 -12.06
N ALA A 30 -8.31 24.99 -12.57
CA ALA A 30 -9.28 23.92 -12.39
C ALA A 30 -8.77 22.60 -13.00
N ALA A 31 -8.14 22.65 -14.16
CA ALA A 31 -7.57 21.48 -14.81
C ALA A 31 -6.42 20.87 -13.99
N VAL A 32 -5.54 21.72 -13.45
CA VAL A 32 -4.41 21.26 -12.61
C VAL A 32 -4.93 20.65 -11.31
N ILE A 33 -5.86 21.31 -10.64
CA ILE A 33 -6.46 20.78 -9.41
C ILE A 33 -7.20 19.47 -9.68
N GLY A 34 -7.96 19.44 -10.77
CA GLY A 34 -8.70 18.22 -11.16
C GLY A 34 -7.77 17.06 -11.43
N ALA A 35 -6.70 17.28 -12.19
CA ALA A 35 -5.71 16.25 -12.47
C ALA A 35 -5.04 15.74 -11.18
N PHE A 36 -4.74 16.64 -10.26
CA PHE A 36 -4.16 16.28 -8.97
C PHE A 36 -5.14 15.46 -8.11
N VAL A 37 -6.38 15.89 -8.03
CA VAL A 37 -7.41 15.19 -7.26
C VAL A 37 -7.66 13.78 -7.83
N PHE A 38 -7.78 13.66 -9.15
CA PHE A 38 -7.92 12.34 -9.79
C PHE A 38 -6.68 11.48 -9.61
N GLY A 39 -5.50 12.04 -9.71
CA GLY A 39 -4.25 11.33 -9.49
C GLY A 39 -4.11 10.83 -8.05
N VAL A 40 -4.55 11.61 -7.08
CA VAL A 40 -4.56 11.18 -5.66
C VAL A 40 -5.61 10.10 -5.41
N SER A 41 -6.73 10.16 -6.14
CA SER A 41 -7.78 9.14 -6.04
C SER A 41 -7.33 7.80 -6.64
N ASP A 42 -6.54 7.85 -7.70
CA ASP A 42 -5.99 6.65 -8.34
C ASP A 42 -4.87 6.00 -7.50
N THR A 43 -4.27 6.75 -6.58
CA THR A 43 -3.37 6.23 -5.57
C THR A 43 -4.12 5.78 -4.32
N SER A 44 -5.28 5.16 -4.48
CA SER A 44 -5.83 4.38 -3.37
C SER A 44 -4.85 3.24 -3.14
N THR A 45 -3.92 3.47 -2.25
CA THR A 45 -3.04 2.44 -1.72
C THR A 45 -3.94 1.33 -1.22
N GLU A 46 -3.81 0.16 -1.79
CA GLU A 46 -4.49 -1.01 -1.28
C GLU A 46 -4.15 -1.14 0.20
N ALA A 47 -5.15 -1.11 1.05
CA ALA A 47 -4.94 -1.18 2.48
C ALA A 47 -4.51 -2.60 2.85
N ALA A 48 -3.45 -2.72 3.63
CA ALA A 48 -3.03 -4.01 4.15
C ALA A 48 -4.16 -4.63 4.97
N PRO A 49 -4.39 -5.94 4.87
CA PRO A 49 -5.40 -6.60 5.67
C PRO A 49 -5.04 -6.51 7.16
N ASN A 50 -6.05 -6.39 7.99
CA ASN A 50 -5.87 -6.39 9.44
C ASN A 50 -6.14 -7.80 9.96
N ALA A 51 -5.08 -8.55 10.17
CA ALA A 51 -5.15 -9.93 10.64
C ALA A 51 -4.26 -10.12 11.86
N GLN A 52 -4.71 -10.95 12.78
CA GLN A 52 -3.92 -11.37 13.93
C GLN A 52 -3.37 -12.77 13.67
N ILE A 53 -2.07 -12.87 13.66
CA ILE A 53 -1.36 -14.12 13.44
C ILE A 53 -0.50 -14.41 14.67
N SER A 54 -0.66 -15.58 15.24
CA SER A 54 0.19 -16.06 16.31
C SER A 54 1.30 -16.93 15.78
N PHE A 55 2.40 -16.94 16.48
CA PHE A 55 3.60 -17.71 16.13
C PHE A 55 3.89 -18.69 17.25
N ASP A 56 4.20 -19.92 16.90
CA ASP A 56 4.72 -20.91 17.81
C ASP A 56 6.08 -21.37 17.30
N PHE A 57 7.08 -21.36 18.16
CA PHE A 57 8.46 -21.67 17.79
C PHE A 57 8.90 -22.96 18.47
N GLU A 58 9.33 -23.93 17.67
CA GLU A 58 9.97 -25.14 18.17
C GLU A 58 11.40 -25.20 17.65
N GLU A 59 12.36 -25.41 18.54
CA GLU A 59 13.76 -25.57 18.16
C GLU A 59 14.07 -27.06 17.96
N ASP A 60 14.59 -27.37 16.80
CA ASP A 60 15.03 -28.72 16.48
C ASP A 60 16.45 -28.71 15.86
N GLU A 61 17.42 -29.24 16.61
CA GLU A 61 18.82 -29.38 16.18
C GLU A 61 19.51 -28.09 15.70
N GLY A 62 19.08 -26.93 16.20
CA GLY A 62 19.65 -25.62 15.85
C GLY A 62 18.90 -24.89 14.74
N GLU A 63 17.85 -25.49 14.25
CA GLU A 63 16.90 -24.87 13.34
C GLU A 63 15.59 -24.64 14.06
N TYR A 64 14.73 -23.83 13.49
CA TYR A 64 13.41 -23.55 14.06
C TYR A 64 12.31 -24.04 13.14
N ASP A 65 11.32 -24.67 13.73
CA ASP A 65 10.04 -24.91 13.09
C ASP A 65 9.08 -23.85 13.62
N ILE A 66 8.42 -23.15 12.72
CA ILE A 66 7.54 -22.03 13.07
C ILE A 66 6.13 -22.34 12.57
N GLU A 67 5.19 -22.40 13.50
CA GLU A 67 3.78 -22.51 13.16
C GLU A 67 3.13 -21.14 13.19
N PHE A 68 2.46 -20.79 12.11
CA PHE A 68 1.69 -19.56 11.96
C PHE A 68 0.21 -19.90 12.05
N VAL A 69 -0.52 -19.25 12.95
CA VAL A 69 -1.96 -19.48 13.09
C VAL A 69 -2.69 -18.15 12.86
N HIS A 70 -3.61 -18.15 11.91
CA HIS A 70 -4.50 -17.00 11.70
C HIS A 70 -5.59 -17.02 12.78
N GLU A 71 -5.44 -16.15 13.78
CA GLU A 71 -6.32 -16.12 14.94
C GLU A 71 -7.64 -15.41 14.64
N SER A 72 -7.56 -14.25 14.00
CA SER A 72 -8.73 -13.42 13.74
C SER A 72 -8.41 -12.34 12.69
N GLY A 73 -9.42 -11.70 12.20
CA GLY A 73 -9.32 -10.57 11.28
C GLY A 73 -9.69 -10.91 9.85
N ASP A 74 -9.17 -10.12 8.93
CA ASP A 74 -9.49 -10.22 7.51
C ASP A 74 -8.95 -11.51 6.89
N GLU A 75 -9.59 -11.97 5.83
CA GLU A 75 -9.05 -13.04 4.99
C GLU A 75 -7.75 -12.60 4.33
N LEU A 76 -6.83 -13.53 4.19
CA LEU A 76 -5.55 -13.29 3.52
C LEU A 76 -5.48 -14.12 2.24
N ASP A 77 -4.98 -13.51 1.18
CA ASP A 77 -4.67 -14.21 -0.07
C ASP A 77 -3.26 -14.78 0.05
N PRO A 78 -3.09 -16.12 0.03
CA PRO A 78 -1.76 -16.73 0.23
C PRO A 78 -0.71 -16.24 -0.77
N SER A 79 -1.10 -15.91 -1.98
CA SER A 79 -0.16 -15.39 -2.99
C SER A 79 0.45 -14.04 -2.66
N THR A 80 -0.14 -13.32 -1.69
CA THR A 80 0.34 -12.00 -1.25
C THR A 80 1.18 -12.05 0.02
N ILE A 81 1.34 -13.22 0.61
CA ILE A 81 1.99 -13.38 1.92
C ILE A 81 3.38 -14.01 1.76
N THR A 82 4.34 -13.41 2.41
CA THR A 82 5.74 -13.87 2.45
C THR A 82 6.24 -13.89 3.88
N PHE A 83 7.04 -14.87 4.23
CA PHE A 83 7.65 -15.02 5.55
C PHE A 83 9.12 -14.59 5.49
N VAL A 84 9.52 -13.76 6.46
CA VAL A 84 10.88 -13.20 6.53
C VAL A 84 11.41 -13.35 7.95
N VAL A 85 12.67 -13.78 8.08
CA VAL A 85 13.40 -13.79 9.34
C VAL A 85 14.64 -12.93 9.20
N ASP A 86 14.83 -11.99 10.10
CA ASP A 86 15.95 -11.04 10.13
C ASP A 86 16.23 -10.36 8.77
N GLY A 87 15.19 -10.12 7.99
CA GLY A 87 15.27 -9.46 6.69
C GLY A 87 15.46 -10.40 5.50
N GLU A 88 15.62 -11.70 5.73
CA GLU A 88 15.73 -12.71 4.67
C GLU A 88 14.44 -13.49 4.53
N GLU A 89 14.00 -13.65 3.29
CA GLU A 89 12.82 -14.45 2.96
C GLU A 89 13.12 -15.92 3.12
N PHE A 90 12.31 -16.65 3.86
CA PHE A 90 12.49 -18.08 4.05
C PHE A 90 11.32 -18.94 3.55
N GLY A 91 10.20 -18.34 3.21
CA GLY A 91 9.05 -19.07 2.70
C GLY A 91 7.93 -18.13 2.27
N ASP A 92 6.92 -18.71 1.72
CA ASP A 92 5.69 -18.05 1.32
C ASP A 92 4.48 -18.83 1.82
N ALA A 93 3.31 -18.28 1.64
CA ALA A 93 2.09 -18.89 2.14
C ALA A 93 1.33 -19.68 1.07
N ASP A 94 1.97 -20.01 -0.04
CA ASP A 94 1.30 -20.71 -1.15
C ASP A 94 0.63 -22.01 -0.72
N ASP A 95 1.23 -22.73 0.21
CA ASP A 95 0.68 -23.97 0.74
C ASP A 95 -0.25 -23.78 1.94
N TRP A 96 -0.39 -22.54 2.42
CA TRP A 96 -1.30 -22.23 3.51
C TRP A 96 -2.75 -22.31 3.00
N ALA A 97 -3.59 -23.01 3.72
CA ALA A 97 -5.00 -23.22 3.37
C ALA A 97 -5.24 -23.86 1.98
N ASP A 98 -4.30 -24.68 1.50
CA ASP A 98 -4.39 -25.39 0.21
C ASP A 98 -4.66 -24.47 -0.99
N ASN A 99 -4.03 -23.30 -1.01
CA ASN A 99 -4.18 -22.26 -2.03
C ASN A 99 -5.56 -21.56 -2.04
N GLU A 100 -6.33 -21.73 -0.99
CA GLU A 100 -7.56 -20.96 -0.76
C GLU A 100 -7.22 -19.76 0.13
N ASN A 101 -8.17 -18.84 0.31
CA ASN A 101 -7.97 -17.72 1.22
C ASN A 101 -7.78 -18.22 2.64
N ILE A 102 -6.82 -17.63 3.33
CA ILE A 102 -6.51 -17.94 4.72
C ILE A 102 -7.53 -17.25 5.61
N VAL A 103 -8.27 -18.04 6.37
CA VAL A 103 -9.30 -17.53 7.29
C VAL A 103 -8.94 -17.85 8.73
N ALA A 104 -9.64 -17.23 9.67
CA ALA A 104 -9.41 -17.45 11.09
C ALA A 104 -9.54 -18.94 11.45
N GLY A 105 -8.53 -19.47 12.12
CA GLY A 105 -8.41 -20.89 12.47
C GLY A 105 -7.48 -21.69 11.59
N ASP A 106 -7.07 -21.14 10.45
CA ASP A 106 -6.10 -21.81 9.58
C ASP A 106 -4.69 -21.67 10.13
N SER A 107 -3.90 -22.73 9.99
CA SER A 107 -2.50 -22.72 10.42
C SER A 107 -1.57 -23.23 9.31
N HIS A 108 -0.32 -22.81 9.39
CA HIS A 108 0.73 -23.19 8.46
C HIS A 108 2.04 -23.36 9.23
N GLU A 109 2.79 -24.39 8.91
CA GLU A 109 4.08 -24.68 9.55
C GLU A 109 5.20 -24.61 8.52
N GLU A 110 6.22 -23.84 8.83
CA GLU A 110 7.48 -23.84 8.09
C GLU A 110 8.56 -24.50 8.94
N THR A 111 9.28 -25.46 8.39
CA THR A 111 10.27 -26.25 9.11
C THR A 111 11.69 -26.00 8.62
N GLY A 112 12.67 -26.24 9.50
CA GLY A 112 14.08 -26.16 9.12
C GLY A 112 14.57 -24.74 8.84
N ILE A 113 14.08 -23.77 9.58
CA ILE A 113 14.44 -22.36 9.41
C ILE A 113 15.74 -22.06 10.15
N ASP A 114 16.74 -21.60 9.42
CA ASP A 114 18.02 -21.17 10.00
C ASP A 114 17.86 -19.77 10.62
N ALA A 115 17.69 -19.75 11.92
CA ALA A 115 17.49 -18.52 12.69
C ALA A 115 18.11 -18.67 14.06
N ASP A 116 18.41 -17.53 14.68
CA ASP A 116 18.96 -17.48 16.02
C ASP A 116 17.94 -16.93 17.03
N PRO A 117 18.05 -17.31 18.31
CA PRO A 117 17.25 -16.68 19.35
C PRO A 117 17.47 -15.15 19.34
N GLY A 118 16.39 -14.39 19.35
CA GLY A 118 16.43 -12.94 19.25
C GLY A 118 16.16 -12.41 17.86
N ASP A 119 16.17 -13.25 16.84
CA ASP A 119 15.78 -12.87 15.49
C ASP A 119 14.27 -12.57 15.42
N THR A 120 13.90 -11.66 14.54
CA THR A 120 12.51 -11.28 14.37
C THR A 120 11.93 -11.93 13.10
N VAL A 121 10.87 -12.69 13.31
CA VAL A 121 10.08 -13.28 12.22
C VAL A 121 8.95 -12.33 11.86
N ARG A 122 8.74 -12.12 10.58
CA ARG A 122 7.69 -11.23 10.07
C ARG A 122 6.86 -11.92 9.01
N VAL A 123 5.58 -11.62 9.05
CA VAL A 123 4.65 -11.97 7.96
C VAL A 123 4.40 -10.70 7.16
N ILE A 124 4.78 -10.72 5.90
CA ILE A 124 4.71 -9.56 5.02
C ILE A 124 3.62 -9.76 3.99
N TRP A 125 2.77 -8.77 3.87
CA TRP A 125 1.76 -8.69 2.84
C TRP A 125 2.25 -7.78 1.71
N SER A 126 2.10 -8.24 0.47
CA SER A 126 2.47 -7.48 -0.73
C SER A 126 1.23 -7.27 -1.59
N GLY A 127 0.72 -6.05 -1.58
CA GLY A 127 -0.35 -5.63 -2.48
C GLY A 127 0.20 -5.19 -3.83
N THR A 128 -0.65 -4.65 -4.67
CA THR A 128 -0.29 -4.20 -6.02
C THR A 128 0.74 -3.07 -5.99
N ASP A 129 0.59 -2.12 -5.09
CA ASP A 129 1.45 -0.92 -5.02
C ASP A 129 2.05 -0.68 -3.63
N SER A 130 1.82 -1.60 -2.70
CA SER A 130 2.29 -1.41 -1.33
C SER A 130 2.64 -2.73 -0.67
N THR A 131 3.55 -2.65 0.29
CA THR A 131 4.00 -3.78 1.09
C THR A 131 3.89 -3.39 2.56
N SER A 132 3.40 -4.29 3.40
CA SER A 132 3.23 -4.03 4.82
C SER A 132 3.51 -5.27 5.66
N THR A 133 4.12 -5.07 6.82
CA THR A 133 4.25 -6.14 7.82
C THR A 133 2.93 -6.26 8.57
N ILE A 134 2.26 -7.41 8.47
CA ILE A 134 0.98 -7.65 9.13
C ILE A 134 1.12 -8.34 10.47
N ALA A 135 2.22 -9.04 10.69
CA ALA A 135 2.52 -9.67 11.98
C ALA A 135 4.03 -9.81 12.16
N SER A 136 4.49 -9.70 13.38
CA SER A 136 5.91 -9.93 13.70
C SER A 136 6.05 -10.43 15.13
N GLU A 137 7.01 -11.32 15.34
CA GLU A 137 7.37 -11.82 16.66
C GLU A 137 8.85 -12.17 16.71
N THR A 138 9.44 -12.01 17.88
CA THR A 138 10.85 -12.31 18.11
C THR A 138 10.98 -13.73 18.66
N ILE A 139 11.92 -14.48 18.12
CA ILE A 139 12.23 -15.84 18.58
C ILE A 139 12.70 -15.76 20.03
N PRO A 140 12.10 -16.51 20.96
CA PRO A 140 12.49 -16.48 22.37
C PRO A 140 13.93 -16.93 22.58
N GLU A 141 14.59 -16.29 23.51
CA GLU A 141 15.92 -16.70 23.96
C GLU A 141 15.89 -17.85 24.97
#